data_c7c20b6c65ca804218eabb614524fb04
#
_entry.id   c7c20b6c65ca804218eabb614524fb04
#
_cell.length_a   1.000
_cell.length_b   1.000
_cell.length_c   1.000
_cell.angle_alpha   90.00
_cell.angle_beta   90.00
_cell.angle_gamma   90.00
#
_symmetry.space_group_name_H-M   'P 1'
#
loop_
_entity.id
_entity.type
_entity.pdbx_description
1 polymer ?
#
loop_
_entity_poly.entity_id
_entity_poly.type
_entity_poly.pdbx_seq_one_letter_code
_entity_poly.pdbx_strand_id
1 'polypeptide(L)'
;MATALLLAACGEKTGGETSKLTGETMGTTWHVSIAQKLDAPAQAALQQRIDSALEAVNDSMSTYREQSELMRYNHNPATTPQPVSDGLRRVIGKALEISVQSDGVYDITVGPLVNLWGFGPVKRQDKPADSEIAEALQHVGYHKLQLGEAGLAKSDPQIFIDLSSIAKGYGVDVVAETLLDGGYTNFIVEIGGEVRASGSKYGAPWRVGIERPEQGLATGEGVENIIAMNEKLPAMATSGNYRQYAERGGEMAYHIVDPRDGRSHSSRLLSATVLAPDCMTADGYATALMVLGDEKALEFADRYGLAAELILAGDDKQPFIIERSRAFRAAVQEEKP
;
A
#
# COMPACT_ATOMS: atom_id res chain seq x y z
N MET A 1 -13.42 -3.05 -5.48
CA MET A 1 -13.00 -1.66 -5.65
C MET A 1 -13.08 -1.00 -4.29
N ALA A 2 -11.95 -0.55 -3.78
CA ALA A 2 -11.90 0.14 -2.50
C ALA A 2 -11.63 1.60 -2.79
N THR A 3 -12.58 2.46 -2.53
CA THR A 3 -12.42 3.91 -2.65
C THR A 3 -12.35 4.45 -1.23
N ALA A 4 -11.25 5.06 -0.83
CA ALA A 4 -11.20 5.79 0.43
C ALA A 4 -12.13 7.00 0.33
N LEU A 5 -13.03 7.15 1.27
CA LEU A 5 -13.95 8.28 1.29
C LEU A 5 -13.22 9.50 1.83
N LEU A 6 -13.03 10.49 0.97
CA LEU A 6 -12.70 11.83 1.41
C LEU A 6 -13.93 12.44 2.11
N LEU A 7 -14.06 12.22 3.42
CA LEU A 7 -15.12 12.85 4.21
C LEU A 7 -14.99 14.37 4.12
N ALA A 8 -15.86 14.98 3.33
CA ALA A 8 -16.10 16.41 3.41
C ALA A 8 -16.85 16.67 4.74
N ALA A 9 -16.09 16.94 5.82
CA ALA A 9 -16.69 17.39 7.07
C ALA A 9 -17.53 18.63 6.80
N CYS A 10 -18.82 18.58 7.13
CA CYS A 10 -19.68 19.74 7.30
C CYS A 10 -19.22 20.51 8.54
N GLY A 11 -18.20 21.33 8.41
CA GLY A 11 -17.80 22.38 9.32
C GLY A 11 -17.87 23.68 8.55
N GLU A 12 -18.26 24.75 9.20
CA GLU A 12 -18.58 26.08 8.67
C GLU A 12 -17.87 26.52 7.38
N LYS A 13 -18.65 27.12 6.46
CA LYS A 13 -18.23 27.64 5.18
C LYS A 13 -17.10 28.70 5.32
N THR A 14 -15.86 28.26 5.43
CA THR A 14 -14.72 29.04 4.96
C THR A 14 -14.61 28.78 3.46
N GLY A 15 -15.28 29.64 2.68
CA GLY A 15 -15.64 29.35 1.30
C GLY A 15 -14.48 29.43 0.31
N GLY A 16 -13.82 28.33 0.07
CA GLY A 16 -12.97 28.16 -1.10
C GLY A 16 -13.54 27.08 -2.03
N GLU A 17 -13.37 27.24 -3.37
CA GLU A 17 -13.73 26.20 -4.32
C GLU A 17 -12.60 25.17 -4.46
N THR A 18 -12.93 23.90 -4.29
CA THR A 18 -12.00 22.76 -4.43
C THR A 18 -12.11 22.17 -5.82
N SER A 19 -10.99 22.01 -6.51
CA SER A 19 -10.94 21.24 -7.75
C SER A 19 -10.70 19.75 -7.44
N LYS A 20 -11.40 18.89 -8.17
CA LYS A 20 -11.32 17.44 -8.02
C LYS A 20 -10.95 16.82 -9.37
N LEU A 21 -9.98 15.91 -9.35
CA LEU A 21 -9.58 15.08 -10.47
C LEU A 21 -9.71 13.61 -10.06
N THR A 22 -10.01 12.75 -11.01
CA THR A 22 -10.17 11.31 -10.76
C THR A 22 -9.85 10.52 -12.02
N GLY A 23 -9.47 9.27 -11.85
CA GLY A 23 -9.23 8.33 -12.94
C GLY A 23 -9.04 6.91 -12.42
N GLU A 24 -8.51 6.04 -13.28
CA GLU A 24 -8.25 4.64 -12.98
C GLU A 24 -6.76 4.35 -13.12
N THR A 25 -6.22 3.53 -12.19
CA THR A 25 -4.84 3.04 -12.24
C THR A 25 -4.69 1.78 -11.39
N MET A 26 -3.73 0.92 -11.67
CA MET A 26 -3.37 -0.24 -10.83
C MET A 26 -4.56 -1.12 -10.40
N GLY A 27 -5.58 -1.24 -11.28
CA GLY A 27 -6.79 -2.01 -11.01
C GLY A 27 -7.76 -1.38 -10.01
N THR A 28 -7.60 -0.09 -9.69
CA THR A 28 -8.45 0.71 -8.80
C THR A 28 -8.65 2.12 -9.35
N THR A 29 -9.26 2.99 -8.55
CA THR A 29 -9.45 4.41 -8.89
C THR A 29 -8.41 5.28 -8.15
N TRP A 30 -8.15 6.46 -8.69
CA TRP A 30 -7.42 7.52 -8.01
C TRP A 30 -8.24 8.80 -7.90
N HIS A 31 -8.02 9.55 -6.84
CA HIS A 31 -8.70 10.80 -6.54
C HIS A 31 -7.70 11.85 -6.05
N VAL A 32 -7.82 13.05 -6.59
CA VAL A 32 -7.07 14.23 -6.14
C VAL A 32 -8.06 15.33 -5.81
N SER A 33 -7.91 15.96 -4.65
CA SER A 33 -8.61 17.19 -4.29
C SER A 33 -7.60 18.30 -3.99
N ILE A 34 -7.74 19.44 -4.64
CA ILE A 34 -6.87 20.60 -4.48
C ILE A 34 -7.70 21.73 -3.88
N ALA A 35 -7.26 22.32 -2.76
CA ALA A 35 -7.95 23.43 -2.10
C ALA A 35 -7.77 24.77 -2.86
N GLN A 36 -8.08 24.72 -4.15
CA GLN A 36 -7.99 25.81 -5.10
C GLN A 36 -8.91 25.53 -6.28
N LYS A 37 -9.56 26.58 -6.81
CA LYS A 37 -10.26 26.49 -8.09
C LYS A 37 -9.28 26.52 -9.24
N LEU A 38 -9.35 25.53 -10.12
CA LEU A 38 -8.66 25.49 -11.40
C LEU A 38 -9.65 25.83 -12.51
N ASP A 39 -9.20 26.55 -13.52
CA ASP A 39 -9.95 26.67 -14.78
C ASP A 39 -9.87 25.37 -15.59
N ALA A 40 -10.73 25.23 -16.58
CA ALA A 40 -10.82 24.00 -17.37
C ALA A 40 -9.51 23.64 -18.10
N PRO A 41 -8.75 24.57 -18.70
CA PRO A 41 -7.45 24.28 -19.28
C PRO A 41 -6.42 23.77 -18.28
N ALA A 42 -6.31 24.41 -17.10
CA ALA A 42 -5.38 23.99 -16.05
C ALA A 42 -5.75 22.59 -15.50
N GLN A 43 -7.05 22.34 -15.31
CA GLN A 43 -7.54 21.04 -14.86
C GLN A 43 -7.21 19.94 -15.87
N ALA A 44 -7.45 20.17 -17.17
CA ALA A 44 -7.13 19.22 -18.23
C ALA A 44 -5.62 18.94 -18.34
N ALA A 45 -4.78 19.98 -18.26
CA ALA A 45 -3.34 19.83 -18.29
C ALA A 45 -2.80 19.03 -17.08
N LEU A 46 -3.36 19.30 -15.89
CA LEU A 46 -2.97 18.57 -14.68
C LEU A 46 -3.43 17.12 -14.71
N GLN A 47 -4.67 16.85 -15.19
CA GLN A 47 -5.17 15.49 -15.41
C GLN A 47 -4.21 14.69 -16.28
N GLN A 48 -3.81 15.25 -17.43
CA GLN A 48 -2.87 14.59 -18.35
C GLN A 48 -1.50 14.31 -17.70
N ARG A 49 -0.99 15.23 -16.89
CA ARG A 49 0.28 15.04 -16.17
C ARG A 49 0.19 13.91 -15.17
N ILE A 50 -0.89 13.84 -14.39
CA ILE A 50 -1.14 12.78 -13.41
C ILE A 50 -1.28 11.43 -14.12
N ASP A 51 -2.12 11.35 -15.16
CA ASP A 51 -2.33 10.12 -15.93
C ASP A 51 -1.01 9.61 -16.52
N SER A 52 -0.19 10.52 -17.10
CA SER A 52 1.13 10.15 -17.65
C SER A 52 2.10 9.65 -16.57
N ALA A 53 2.09 10.26 -15.38
CA ALA A 53 2.94 9.87 -14.28
C ALA A 53 2.55 8.48 -13.72
N LEU A 54 1.26 8.22 -13.57
CA LEU A 54 0.74 6.91 -13.13
C LEU A 54 0.96 5.82 -14.18
N GLU A 55 0.84 6.17 -15.47
CA GLU A 55 1.17 5.24 -16.56
C GLU A 55 2.64 4.84 -16.53
N ALA A 56 3.56 5.78 -16.28
CA ALA A 56 4.97 5.48 -16.12
C ALA A 56 5.27 4.56 -14.93
N VAL A 57 4.54 4.71 -13.80
CA VAL A 57 4.63 3.77 -12.67
C VAL A 57 4.16 2.38 -13.07
N ASN A 58 3.04 2.27 -13.79
CA ASN A 58 2.54 0.99 -14.29
C ASN A 58 3.53 0.31 -15.25
N ASP A 59 4.12 1.07 -16.19
CA ASP A 59 5.11 0.56 -17.14
C ASP A 59 6.42 0.13 -16.46
N SER A 60 6.74 0.71 -15.32
CA SER A 60 7.89 0.30 -14.52
C SER A 60 7.60 -0.93 -13.64
N MET A 61 6.47 -0.97 -12.90
CA MET A 61 6.32 -1.84 -11.72
C MET A 61 5.19 -2.87 -11.81
N SER A 62 4.34 -2.84 -12.84
CA SER A 62 3.19 -3.75 -12.91
C SER A 62 3.60 -5.18 -13.25
N THR A 63 3.18 -6.15 -12.44
CA THR A 63 3.27 -7.59 -12.76
C THR A 63 2.21 -8.06 -13.75
N TYR A 64 1.21 -7.22 -14.05
CA TYR A 64 0.14 -7.49 -15.01
C TYR A 64 0.47 -7.02 -16.44
N ARG A 65 1.54 -6.24 -16.60
CA ARG A 65 2.05 -5.77 -17.90
C ARG A 65 3.30 -6.54 -18.26
N GLU A 66 3.20 -7.45 -19.20
CA GLU A 66 4.29 -8.32 -19.63
C GLU A 66 5.55 -7.53 -20.06
N GLN A 67 5.37 -6.32 -20.60
CA GLN A 67 6.42 -5.43 -21.06
C GLN A 67 6.87 -4.40 -20.01
N SER A 68 6.40 -4.47 -18.77
CA SER A 68 6.90 -3.59 -17.71
C SER A 68 8.40 -3.81 -17.47
N GLU A 69 9.06 -2.80 -16.91
CA GLU A 69 10.47 -2.92 -16.52
C GLU A 69 10.68 -4.08 -15.54
N LEU A 70 9.82 -4.19 -14.54
CA LEU A 70 9.83 -5.26 -13.53
C LEU A 70 9.66 -6.64 -14.16
N MET A 71 8.73 -6.81 -15.10
CA MET A 71 8.52 -8.11 -15.75
C MET A 71 9.67 -8.50 -16.67
N ARG A 72 10.29 -7.54 -17.38
CA ARG A 72 11.53 -7.79 -18.12
C ARG A 72 12.66 -8.24 -17.20
N TYR A 73 12.79 -7.63 -16.01
CA TYR A 73 13.75 -8.06 -15.00
C TYR A 73 13.41 -9.47 -14.46
N ASN A 74 12.16 -9.73 -14.11
CA ASN A 74 11.71 -11.03 -13.61
C ASN A 74 12.01 -12.18 -14.59
N HIS A 75 11.76 -11.96 -15.88
CA HIS A 75 11.99 -12.97 -16.94
C HIS A 75 13.46 -13.08 -17.39
N ASN A 76 14.31 -12.12 -17.02
CA ASN A 76 15.72 -12.18 -17.35
C ASN A 76 16.45 -13.19 -16.44
N PRO A 77 17.07 -14.27 -16.96
CA PRO A 77 17.76 -15.26 -16.13
C PRO A 77 19.13 -14.79 -15.62
N ALA A 78 19.58 -13.61 -16.02
CA ALA A 78 20.90 -13.09 -15.63
C ALA A 78 20.96 -12.86 -14.10
N THR A 79 22.06 -13.31 -13.49
CA THR A 79 22.35 -13.09 -12.07
C THR A 79 23.28 -11.90 -11.81
N THR A 80 23.85 -11.34 -12.87
CA THR A 80 24.65 -10.10 -12.80
C THR A 80 23.77 -8.87 -12.63
N PRO A 81 24.31 -7.76 -12.07
CA PRO A 81 23.55 -6.53 -11.92
C PRO A 81 22.94 -6.05 -13.26
N GLN A 82 21.65 -5.77 -13.23
CA GLN A 82 20.89 -5.20 -14.33
C GLN A 82 20.54 -3.74 -14.01
N PRO A 83 20.71 -2.80 -14.93
CA PRO A 83 20.26 -1.44 -14.71
C PRO A 83 18.75 -1.41 -14.44
N VAL A 84 18.35 -0.57 -13.50
CA VAL A 84 16.93 -0.31 -13.19
C VAL A 84 16.70 1.19 -13.08
N SER A 85 15.50 1.63 -13.45
CA SER A 85 15.10 3.05 -13.34
C SER A 85 15.18 3.56 -11.89
N ASP A 86 15.31 4.87 -11.72
CA ASP A 86 15.39 5.49 -10.39
C ASP A 86 14.14 5.20 -9.56
N GLY A 87 12.95 5.19 -10.18
CA GLY A 87 11.70 4.85 -9.53
C GLY A 87 11.70 3.42 -9.01
N LEU A 88 12.06 2.45 -9.85
CA LEU A 88 12.14 1.05 -9.46
C LEU A 88 13.21 0.82 -8.39
N ARG A 89 14.36 1.48 -8.52
CA ARG A 89 15.44 1.48 -7.52
C ARG A 89 14.96 1.99 -6.16
N ARG A 90 14.22 3.10 -6.13
CA ARG A 90 13.66 3.70 -4.90
C ARG A 90 12.71 2.73 -4.20
N VAL A 91 11.78 2.12 -4.93
CA VAL A 91 10.81 1.18 -4.38
C VAL A 91 11.47 -0.11 -3.88
N ILE A 92 12.36 -0.72 -4.68
CA ILE A 92 13.09 -1.92 -4.26
C ILE A 92 13.99 -1.63 -3.05
N GLY A 93 14.65 -0.49 -3.02
CA GLY A 93 15.48 -0.07 -1.88
C GLY A 93 14.69 0.01 -0.59
N LYS A 94 13.51 0.67 -0.61
CA LYS A 94 12.59 0.72 0.55
C LYS A 94 12.05 -0.65 0.92
N ALA A 95 11.68 -1.45 -0.05
CA ALA A 95 11.20 -2.81 0.19
C ALA A 95 12.25 -3.69 0.87
N LEU A 96 13.51 -3.64 0.43
CA LEU A 96 14.62 -4.37 1.06
C LEU A 96 14.92 -3.86 2.47
N GLU A 97 14.81 -2.55 2.73
CA GLU A 97 14.91 -1.98 4.08
C GLU A 97 13.87 -2.60 5.02
N ILE A 98 12.59 -2.65 4.60
CA ILE A 98 11.50 -3.26 5.36
C ILE A 98 11.74 -4.77 5.53
N SER A 99 12.22 -5.46 4.50
CA SER A 99 12.55 -6.90 4.56
C SER A 99 13.61 -7.19 5.63
N VAL A 100 14.68 -6.39 5.67
CA VAL A 100 15.74 -6.53 6.70
C VAL A 100 15.18 -6.27 8.09
N GLN A 101 14.41 -5.20 8.28
CA GLN A 101 13.85 -4.84 9.60
C GLN A 101 12.85 -5.88 10.11
N SER A 102 12.08 -6.49 9.20
CA SER A 102 11.08 -7.51 9.53
C SER A 102 11.62 -8.94 9.55
N ASP A 103 12.94 -9.12 9.37
CA ASP A 103 13.57 -10.45 9.29
C ASP A 103 12.90 -11.36 8.24
N GLY A 104 12.60 -10.78 7.06
CA GLY A 104 11.99 -11.47 5.93
C GLY A 104 10.50 -11.78 6.06
N VAL A 105 9.81 -11.24 7.06
CA VAL A 105 8.34 -11.30 7.14
C VAL A 105 7.71 -10.53 6.00
N TYR A 106 8.29 -9.39 5.64
CA TYR A 106 8.00 -8.68 4.40
C TYR A 106 9.07 -9.02 3.37
N ASP A 107 8.66 -9.55 2.23
CA ASP A 107 9.59 -9.95 1.17
C ASP A 107 8.97 -9.78 -0.21
N ILE A 108 9.53 -8.91 -1.02
CA ILE A 108 9.07 -8.66 -2.38
C ILE A 108 9.38 -9.79 -3.37
N THR A 109 10.18 -10.78 -2.98
CA THR A 109 10.42 -11.98 -3.80
C THR A 109 9.30 -13.02 -3.67
N VAL A 110 8.22 -12.69 -2.98
CA VAL A 110 7.05 -13.54 -2.72
C VAL A 110 6.23 -13.86 -3.99
N GLY A 111 6.56 -13.26 -5.12
CA GLY A 111 5.81 -13.39 -6.38
C GLY A 111 5.49 -14.82 -6.82
N PRO A 112 6.39 -15.81 -6.72
CA PRO A 112 6.06 -17.22 -7.02
C PRO A 112 4.92 -17.75 -6.17
N LEU A 113 4.88 -17.41 -4.88
CA LEU A 113 3.83 -17.82 -3.95
C LEU A 113 2.50 -17.11 -4.23
N VAL A 114 2.52 -15.79 -4.50
CA VAL A 114 1.34 -15.01 -4.87
C VAL A 114 0.68 -15.58 -6.13
N ASN A 115 1.49 -15.93 -7.15
CA ASN A 115 1.02 -16.60 -8.37
C ASN A 115 0.48 -18.00 -8.08
N LEU A 116 1.14 -18.78 -7.24
CA LEU A 116 0.75 -20.12 -6.86
C LEU A 116 -0.61 -20.14 -6.14
N TRP A 117 -0.88 -19.16 -5.28
CA TRP A 117 -2.18 -18.99 -4.63
C TRP A 117 -3.25 -18.33 -5.53
N GLY A 118 -2.91 -17.92 -6.76
CA GLY A 118 -3.82 -17.32 -7.74
C GLY A 118 -4.23 -15.87 -7.45
N PHE A 119 -3.47 -15.15 -6.61
CA PHE A 119 -3.68 -13.73 -6.34
C PHE A 119 -2.92 -12.82 -7.31
N GLY A 120 -1.92 -13.35 -8.01
CA GLY A 120 -1.17 -12.65 -9.05
C GLY A 120 -1.87 -12.66 -10.42
N PRO A 121 -1.11 -12.35 -11.50
CA PRO A 121 -1.61 -12.39 -12.88
C PRO A 121 -2.11 -13.78 -13.29
N VAL A 122 -1.45 -14.84 -12.81
CA VAL A 122 -1.85 -16.23 -13.07
C VAL A 122 -2.99 -16.61 -12.13
N LYS A 123 -4.17 -16.85 -12.71
CA LYS A 123 -5.35 -17.25 -11.93
C LYS A 123 -5.35 -18.76 -11.69
N ARG A 124 -5.57 -19.14 -10.44
CA ARG A 124 -5.70 -20.52 -10.01
C ARG A 124 -6.91 -20.63 -9.06
N GLN A 125 -7.62 -21.76 -9.11
CA GLN A 125 -8.78 -22.01 -8.23
C GLN A 125 -8.48 -23.07 -7.17
N ASP A 126 -7.55 -23.98 -7.46
CA ASP A 126 -7.20 -25.07 -6.56
C ASP A 126 -6.24 -24.60 -5.46
N LYS A 127 -6.32 -25.27 -4.29
CA LYS A 127 -5.33 -25.08 -3.22
C LYS A 127 -3.98 -25.67 -3.70
N PRO A 128 -2.86 -24.93 -3.53
CA PRO A 128 -1.55 -25.47 -3.82
C PRO A 128 -1.21 -26.70 -3.00
N ALA A 129 -0.55 -27.68 -3.62
CA ALA A 129 0.02 -28.81 -2.90
C ALA A 129 1.25 -28.38 -2.08
N ASP A 130 1.52 -29.07 -0.98
CA ASP A 130 2.70 -28.77 -0.13
C ASP A 130 4.02 -28.86 -0.90
N SER A 131 4.12 -29.77 -1.88
CA SER A 131 5.28 -29.88 -2.76
C SER A 131 5.47 -28.67 -3.68
N GLU A 132 4.37 -28.08 -4.19
CA GLU A 132 4.42 -26.87 -5.02
C GLU A 132 4.84 -25.65 -4.19
N ILE A 133 4.34 -25.55 -2.94
CA ILE A 133 4.73 -24.51 -1.99
C ILE A 133 6.22 -24.64 -1.66
N ALA A 134 6.70 -25.85 -1.35
CA ALA A 134 8.10 -26.12 -1.04
C ALA A 134 9.04 -25.80 -2.23
N GLU A 135 8.61 -26.04 -3.45
CA GLU A 135 9.34 -25.67 -4.66
C GLU A 135 9.40 -24.14 -4.83
N ALA A 136 8.25 -23.46 -4.74
CA ALA A 136 8.19 -22.02 -4.86
C ALA A 136 9.05 -21.29 -3.80
N LEU A 137 9.07 -21.79 -2.55
CA LEU A 137 9.88 -21.25 -1.46
C LEU A 137 11.39 -21.28 -1.75
N GLN A 138 11.87 -22.20 -2.60
CA GLN A 138 13.30 -22.21 -2.98
C GLN A 138 13.71 -20.95 -3.73
N HIS A 139 12.76 -20.24 -4.36
CA HIS A 139 12.96 -19.04 -5.16
C HIS A 139 12.53 -17.75 -4.43
N VAL A 140 12.19 -17.84 -3.14
CA VAL A 140 11.86 -16.72 -2.28
C VAL A 140 13.02 -16.41 -1.34
N GLY A 141 13.21 -15.13 -1.00
CA GLY A 141 14.21 -14.66 -0.04
C GLY A 141 14.85 -13.33 -0.48
N TYR A 142 14.53 -12.26 0.21
CA TYR A 142 15.06 -10.90 -0.07
C TYR A 142 16.59 -10.84 -0.06
N HIS A 143 17.25 -11.69 0.73
CA HIS A 143 18.72 -11.79 0.80
C HIS A 143 19.36 -12.30 -0.52
N LYS A 144 18.55 -12.83 -1.43
CA LYS A 144 18.97 -13.23 -2.77
C LYS A 144 19.01 -12.05 -3.76
N LEU A 145 18.51 -10.86 -3.35
CA LEU A 145 18.57 -9.62 -4.10
C LEU A 145 19.69 -8.73 -3.60
N GLN A 146 20.40 -8.10 -4.51
CA GLN A 146 21.44 -7.12 -4.18
C GLN A 146 21.25 -5.87 -5.05
N LEU A 147 20.86 -4.77 -4.41
CA LEU A 147 20.76 -3.46 -5.05
C LEU A 147 22.05 -2.68 -4.82
N GLY A 148 22.77 -2.38 -5.90
CA GLY A 148 24.02 -1.62 -5.87
C GLY A 148 24.05 -0.51 -6.90
N GLU A 149 25.16 0.20 -7.04
CA GLU A 149 25.33 1.28 -8.03
C GLU A 149 25.12 0.78 -9.46
N ALA A 150 25.62 -0.41 -9.78
CA ALA A 150 25.52 -1.01 -11.11
C ALA A 150 24.10 -1.51 -11.48
N GLY A 151 23.16 -1.52 -10.52
CA GLY A 151 21.80 -2.01 -10.72
C GLY A 151 21.37 -3.02 -9.68
N LEU A 152 20.34 -3.81 -10.03
CA LEU A 152 19.79 -4.89 -9.23
C LEU A 152 20.32 -6.24 -9.72
N ALA A 153 20.92 -7.02 -8.83
CA ALA A 153 21.33 -8.41 -9.06
C ALA A 153 20.44 -9.37 -8.29
N LYS A 154 20.31 -10.59 -8.80
CA LYS A 154 19.67 -11.72 -8.11
C LYS A 154 20.61 -12.92 -8.13
N SER A 155 20.71 -13.65 -7.02
CA SER A 155 21.57 -14.86 -6.93
C SER A 155 20.90 -16.12 -7.46
N ASP A 156 19.59 -16.06 -7.69
CA ASP A 156 18.77 -17.13 -8.23
C ASP A 156 18.02 -16.61 -9.46
N PRO A 157 18.21 -17.20 -10.66
CA PRO A 157 17.56 -16.75 -11.90
C PRO A 157 16.03 -16.85 -11.87
N GLN A 158 15.45 -17.66 -10.98
CA GLN A 158 14.01 -17.87 -10.88
C GLN A 158 13.32 -16.92 -9.88
N ILE A 159 14.05 -16.02 -9.22
CA ILE A 159 13.43 -14.98 -8.40
C ILE A 159 12.43 -14.19 -9.23
N PHE A 160 11.24 -14.02 -8.65
CA PHE A 160 10.17 -13.22 -9.22
C PHE A 160 9.72 -12.18 -8.18
N ILE A 161 9.97 -10.91 -8.50
CA ILE A 161 9.63 -9.77 -7.64
C ILE A 161 8.17 -9.38 -7.88
N ASP A 162 7.43 -9.17 -6.80
CA ASP A 162 6.10 -8.58 -6.77
C ASP A 162 6.11 -7.33 -5.87
N LEU A 163 5.71 -6.20 -6.42
CA LEU A 163 5.68 -4.91 -5.72
C LEU A 163 4.25 -4.46 -5.34
N SER A 164 3.26 -5.35 -5.43
CA SER A 164 1.85 -5.01 -5.15
C SER A 164 1.62 -4.49 -3.73
N SER A 165 2.52 -4.79 -2.81
CA SER A 165 2.49 -4.39 -1.40
C SER A 165 3.06 -3.01 -1.11
N ILE A 166 3.56 -2.28 -2.14
CA ILE A 166 4.26 -1.00 -1.95
C ILE A 166 4.07 -0.04 -3.15
N ALA A 167 3.71 -0.58 -4.32
CA ALA A 167 3.63 0.21 -5.55
C ALA A 167 2.48 1.22 -5.55
N LYS A 168 1.37 0.94 -4.85
CA LYS A 168 0.25 1.89 -4.75
C LYS A 168 0.66 3.12 -3.94
N GLY A 169 1.30 2.91 -2.78
CA GLY A 169 1.86 3.98 -1.98
C GLY A 169 2.86 4.82 -2.76
N TYR A 170 3.73 4.18 -3.55
CA TYR A 170 4.64 4.89 -4.44
C TYR A 170 3.90 5.69 -5.51
N GLY A 171 2.83 5.16 -6.11
CA GLY A 171 1.98 5.88 -7.06
C GLY A 171 1.37 7.15 -6.46
N VAL A 172 0.89 7.07 -5.20
CA VAL A 172 0.40 8.23 -4.44
C VAL A 172 1.51 9.29 -4.28
N ASP A 173 2.73 8.86 -3.92
CA ASP A 173 3.87 9.77 -3.78
C ASP A 173 4.24 10.45 -5.10
N VAL A 174 4.23 9.72 -6.22
CA VAL A 174 4.50 10.26 -7.55
C VAL A 174 3.47 11.33 -7.95
N VAL A 175 2.17 11.09 -7.67
CA VAL A 175 1.13 12.09 -7.92
C VAL A 175 1.32 13.31 -7.02
N ALA A 176 1.62 13.11 -5.74
CA ALA A 176 1.88 14.21 -4.81
C ALA A 176 3.09 15.06 -5.25
N GLU A 177 4.17 14.42 -5.68
CA GLU A 177 5.36 15.09 -6.24
C GLU A 177 5.00 15.85 -7.52
N THR A 178 4.18 15.27 -8.42
CA THR A 178 3.68 15.93 -9.65
C THR A 178 2.88 17.20 -9.34
N LEU A 179 2.08 17.18 -8.27
CA LEU A 179 1.32 18.34 -7.81
C LEU A 179 2.25 19.43 -7.24
N LEU A 180 3.20 19.06 -6.38
CA LEU A 180 4.18 19.97 -5.79
C LEU A 180 5.02 20.66 -6.87
N ASP A 181 5.51 19.92 -7.86
CA ASP A 181 6.27 20.45 -9.02
C ASP A 181 5.40 21.37 -9.88
N GLY A 182 4.09 21.19 -9.87
CA GLY A 182 3.11 22.09 -10.49
C GLY A 182 2.79 23.34 -9.67
N GLY A 183 3.40 23.49 -8.46
CA GLY A 183 3.15 24.62 -7.56
C GLY A 183 1.88 24.47 -6.69
N TYR A 184 1.23 23.31 -6.71
CA TYR A 184 0.08 23.03 -5.85
C TYR A 184 0.58 22.51 -4.50
N THR A 185 0.26 23.22 -3.41
CA THR A 185 0.77 22.91 -2.06
C THR A 185 -0.32 22.46 -1.08
N ASN A 186 -1.60 22.62 -1.44
CA ASN A 186 -2.75 22.31 -0.58
C ASN A 186 -3.63 21.27 -1.26
N PHE A 187 -3.34 20.00 -1.05
CA PHE A 187 -4.04 18.91 -1.71
C PHE A 187 -4.11 17.62 -0.87
N ILE A 188 -4.94 16.72 -1.32
CA ILE A 188 -4.95 15.33 -0.89
C ILE A 188 -5.04 14.42 -2.13
N VAL A 189 -4.21 13.40 -2.17
CA VAL A 189 -4.16 12.33 -3.17
C VAL A 189 -4.58 11.02 -2.52
N GLU A 190 -5.36 10.22 -3.24
CA GLU A 190 -5.77 8.88 -2.85
C GLU A 190 -5.67 7.93 -4.05
N ILE A 191 -5.13 6.73 -3.87
CA ILE A 191 -5.14 5.64 -4.84
C ILE A 191 -5.48 4.33 -4.11
N GLY A 192 -6.70 3.80 -4.31
CA GLY A 192 -7.11 2.50 -3.79
C GLY A 192 -7.09 2.34 -2.28
N GLY A 193 -7.13 3.45 -1.53
CA GLY A 193 -7.10 3.52 -0.08
C GLY A 193 -5.82 4.11 0.51
N GLU A 194 -4.75 4.15 -0.25
CA GLU A 194 -3.49 4.80 0.13
C GLU A 194 -3.60 6.30 -0.09
N VAL A 195 -3.14 7.10 0.87
CA VAL A 195 -3.39 8.55 0.90
C VAL A 195 -2.11 9.32 1.22
N ARG A 196 -1.96 10.49 0.55
CA ARG A 196 -0.99 11.52 0.96
C ARG A 196 -1.63 12.91 0.85
N ALA A 197 -1.44 13.70 1.90
CA ALA A 197 -1.92 15.08 1.96
C ALA A 197 -0.74 16.05 2.01
N SER A 198 -0.99 17.29 1.58
CA SER A 198 -0.05 18.41 1.72
C SER A 198 -0.81 19.68 2.10
N GLY A 199 -0.19 20.50 2.95
CA GLY A 199 -0.74 21.78 3.38
C GLY A 199 -2.10 21.63 4.07
N SER A 200 -3.04 22.53 3.76
CA SER A 200 -4.33 22.61 4.43
C SER A 200 -5.50 22.79 3.47
N LYS A 201 -6.69 22.38 3.90
CA LYS A 201 -7.94 22.69 3.22
C LYS A 201 -8.51 23.97 3.81
N TYR A 202 -8.14 25.11 3.19
CA TYR A 202 -8.58 26.45 3.64
C TYR A 202 -8.26 26.76 5.12
N GLY A 203 -7.05 26.37 5.56
CA GLY A 203 -6.57 26.59 6.93
C GLY A 203 -6.89 25.46 7.91
N ALA A 204 -7.72 24.48 7.53
CA ALA A 204 -7.96 23.29 8.32
C ALA A 204 -7.11 22.08 7.81
N PRO A 205 -6.69 21.16 8.67
CA PRO A 205 -6.00 19.96 8.22
C PRO A 205 -6.87 19.08 7.31
N TRP A 206 -6.26 18.39 6.36
CA TRP A 206 -6.93 17.33 5.63
C TRP A 206 -7.30 16.20 6.59
N ARG A 207 -8.47 15.59 6.40
CA ARG A 207 -9.02 14.57 7.28
C ARG A 207 -9.29 13.30 6.50
N VAL A 208 -8.81 12.17 7.02
CA VAL A 208 -8.94 10.85 6.40
C VAL A 208 -9.57 9.89 7.41
N GLY A 209 -10.56 9.13 6.97
CA GLY A 209 -11.21 8.10 7.79
C GLY A 209 -10.47 6.77 7.72
N ILE A 210 -10.31 6.09 8.87
CA ILE A 210 -9.97 4.67 8.93
C ILE A 210 -11.27 3.89 8.98
N GLU A 211 -11.49 3.00 8.00
CA GLU A 211 -12.70 2.21 7.88
C GLU A 211 -12.67 0.97 8.79
N ARG A 212 -13.84 0.59 9.31
CA ARG A 212 -14.00 -0.71 9.97
C ARG A 212 -13.85 -1.85 8.97
N PRO A 213 -13.18 -2.94 9.33
CA PRO A 213 -13.02 -4.11 8.45
C PRO A 213 -14.29 -4.99 8.42
N GLU A 214 -15.45 -4.41 8.11
CA GLU A 214 -16.72 -5.12 7.98
C GLU A 214 -16.99 -5.51 6.54
N GLN A 215 -17.44 -6.78 6.34
CA GLN A 215 -17.83 -7.24 5.01
C GLN A 215 -19.18 -6.60 4.60
N GLY A 216 -19.26 -6.14 3.36
CA GLY A 216 -20.52 -5.65 2.75
C GLY A 216 -20.85 -4.20 3.05
N LEU A 217 -20.05 -3.47 3.82
CA LEU A 217 -20.21 -2.02 3.95
C LEU A 217 -19.78 -1.31 2.66
N ALA A 218 -20.56 -0.33 2.24
CA ALA A 218 -20.13 0.60 1.20
C ALA A 218 -18.99 1.48 1.73
N THR A 219 -18.10 1.90 0.84
CA THR A 219 -17.00 2.80 1.18
C THR A 219 -17.51 4.04 1.93
N GLY A 220 -16.95 4.29 3.12
CA GLY A 220 -17.35 5.38 4.01
C GLY A 220 -18.51 5.08 4.95
N GLU A 221 -19.10 3.89 4.87
CA GLU A 221 -19.94 3.38 5.93
C GLU A 221 -19.04 2.72 6.99
N GLY A 222 -19.24 3.04 8.27
CA GLY A 222 -18.45 2.45 9.35
C GLY A 222 -17.04 3.01 9.49
N VAL A 223 -16.89 4.33 9.46
CA VAL A 223 -15.62 4.98 9.85
C VAL A 223 -15.39 4.77 11.34
N GLU A 224 -14.24 4.15 11.67
CA GLU A 224 -13.84 3.91 13.06
C GLU A 224 -13.14 5.11 13.67
N ASN A 225 -12.27 5.75 12.89
CA ASN A 225 -11.47 6.87 13.37
C ASN A 225 -11.26 7.89 12.24
N ILE A 226 -11.11 9.17 12.62
CA ILE A 226 -10.79 10.25 11.68
C ILE A 226 -9.44 10.83 12.05
N ILE A 227 -8.51 10.78 11.12
CA ILE A 227 -7.16 11.28 11.28
C ILE A 227 -7.02 12.66 10.63
N ALA A 228 -6.62 13.65 11.42
CA ALA A 228 -6.16 14.93 10.91
C ALA A 228 -4.71 14.78 10.43
N MET A 229 -4.51 14.85 9.12
CA MET A 229 -3.19 14.71 8.51
C MET A 229 -2.30 15.90 8.91
N ASN A 230 -1.01 15.64 9.11
CA ASN A 230 -0.06 16.67 9.51
C ASN A 230 1.24 16.60 8.69
N GLU A 231 2.08 17.62 8.78
CA GLU A 231 3.30 17.71 7.98
C GLU A 231 4.37 16.65 8.30
N LYS A 232 4.34 16.06 9.49
CA LYS A 232 5.31 15.02 9.89
C LYS A 232 4.90 13.66 9.36
N LEU A 233 3.61 13.38 9.33
CA LEU A 233 3.02 12.12 8.88
C LEU A 233 1.90 12.45 7.87
N PRO A 234 2.28 12.95 6.67
CA PRO A 234 1.33 13.38 5.66
C PRO A 234 0.73 12.23 4.85
N ALA A 235 1.18 11.00 5.08
CA ALA A 235 0.76 9.83 4.33
C ALA A 235 0.19 8.74 5.23
N MET A 236 -0.76 7.97 4.69
CA MET A 236 -1.45 6.88 5.37
C MET A 236 -1.73 5.75 4.37
N ALA A 237 -1.52 4.53 4.78
CA ALA A 237 -1.92 3.33 4.03
C ALA A 237 -2.54 2.30 4.97
N THR A 238 -3.48 1.51 4.43
CA THR A 238 -4.16 0.46 5.19
C THR A 238 -4.15 -0.85 4.40
N SER A 239 -3.53 -1.87 4.97
CA SER A 239 -3.63 -3.25 4.51
C SER A 239 -4.66 -4.02 5.34
N GLY A 240 -5.40 -4.95 4.71
CA GLY A 240 -6.40 -5.74 5.41
C GLY A 240 -6.81 -7.00 4.66
N ASN A 241 -7.12 -8.06 5.41
CA ASN A 241 -7.49 -9.37 4.86
C ASN A 241 -8.96 -9.47 4.42
N TYR A 242 -9.82 -8.55 4.87
CA TYR A 242 -11.27 -8.63 4.66
C TYR A 242 -11.73 -8.28 3.23
N ARG A 243 -10.88 -7.65 2.41
CA ARG A 243 -11.23 -7.19 1.07
C ARG A 243 -10.90 -8.17 -0.05
N GLN A 244 -9.82 -8.94 0.10
CA GLN A 244 -9.34 -9.88 -0.93
C GLN A 244 -9.05 -11.23 -0.30
N TYR A 245 -9.99 -12.13 -0.44
CA TYR A 245 -9.90 -13.52 -0.01
C TYR A 245 -10.54 -14.42 -1.07
N ALA A 246 -10.19 -15.68 -1.05
CA ALA A 246 -10.77 -16.69 -1.92
C ALA A 246 -10.86 -18.03 -1.18
N GLU A 247 -11.92 -18.78 -1.43
CA GLU A 247 -11.99 -20.16 -0.97
C GLU A 247 -11.13 -21.04 -1.88
N ARG A 248 -10.24 -21.81 -1.27
CA ARG A 248 -9.32 -22.73 -1.96
C ARG A 248 -9.38 -24.10 -1.27
N GLY A 249 -9.98 -25.09 -1.95
CA GLY A 249 -10.10 -26.43 -1.41
C GLY A 249 -10.84 -26.52 -0.07
N GLY A 250 -11.85 -25.66 0.17
CA GLY A 250 -12.63 -25.60 1.42
C GLY A 250 -11.99 -24.78 2.54
N GLU A 251 -10.85 -24.14 2.28
CA GLU A 251 -10.19 -23.23 3.22
C GLU A 251 -10.17 -21.80 2.69
N MET A 252 -10.28 -20.82 3.59
CA MET A 252 -10.13 -19.41 3.24
C MET A 252 -8.65 -19.08 3.06
N ALA A 253 -8.31 -18.60 1.87
CA ALA A 253 -7.00 -18.08 1.55
C ALA A 253 -7.10 -16.56 1.39
N TYR A 254 -6.17 -15.84 1.99
CA TYR A 254 -6.04 -14.40 1.88
C TYR A 254 -4.91 -14.04 0.91
N HIS A 255 -4.99 -12.88 0.27
CA HIS A 255 -3.99 -12.44 -0.69
C HIS A 255 -2.61 -12.14 -0.07
N ILE A 256 -2.57 -11.97 1.24
CA ILE A 256 -1.32 -11.80 2.00
C ILE A 256 -0.78 -13.18 2.35
N VAL A 257 0.37 -13.51 1.76
CA VAL A 257 1.06 -14.80 1.94
C VAL A 257 2.32 -14.58 2.75
N ASP A 258 2.56 -15.44 3.76
CA ASP A 258 3.79 -15.40 4.54
C ASP A 258 4.95 -15.97 3.70
N PRO A 259 5.99 -15.19 3.39
CA PRO A 259 7.11 -15.65 2.57
C PRO A 259 7.98 -16.71 3.26
N ARG A 260 7.83 -16.91 4.58
CA ARG A 260 8.64 -17.85 5.36
C ARG A 260 8.19 -19.30 5.22
N ASP A 261 6.90 -19.53 5.02
CA ASP A 261 6.33 -20.88 4.87
C ASP A 261 5.43 -21.02 3.63
N GLY A 262 5.23 -19.93 2.88
CA GLY A 262 4.47 -19.90 1.64
C GLY A 262 2.96 -20.04 1.83
N ARG A 263 2.43 -19.81 3.04
CA ARG A 263 1.02 -20.00 3.36
C ARG A 263 0.33 -18.69 3.66
N SER A 264 -0.97 -18.68 3.44
CA SER A 264 -1.84 -17.61 3.92
C SER A 264 -2.35 -18.01 5.31
N HIS A 265 -1.97 -17.24 6.33
CA HIS A 265 -2.39 -17.51 7.70
C HIS A 265 -3.64 -16.73 8.06
N SER A 266 -4.56 -17.39 8.78
CA SER A 266 -5.61 -16.69 9.49
C SER A 266 -5.03 -16.01 10.72
N SER A 267 -5.33 -14.74 10.91
CA SER A 267 -4.95 -13.96 12.09
C SER A 267 -6.18 -13.21 12.59
N ARG A 268 -6.21 -12.89 13.87
CA ARG A 268 -7.22 -11.96 14.42
C ARG A 268 -7.00 -10.54 13.91
N LEU A 269 -5.82 -10.21 13.39
CA LEU A 269 -5.55 -8.92 12.78
C LEU A 269 -6.31 -8.79 11.46
N LEU A 270 -7.32 -7.93 11.45
CA LEU A 270 -8.20 -7.68 10.30
C LEU A 270 -7.64 -6.59 9.39
N SER A 271 -7.07 -5.52 10.00
CA SER A 271 -6.42 -4.45 9.25
C SER A 271 -5.29 -3.80 10.05
N ALA A 272 -4.31 -3.27 9.33
CA ALA A 272 -3.23 -2.46 9.85
C ALA A 272 -3.13 -1.16 9.05
N THR A 273 -3.28 -0.03 9.74
CA THR A 273 -3.10 1.31 9.18
C THR A 273 -1.80 1.90 9.68
N VAL A 274 -0.98 2.43 8.78
CA VAL A 274 0.30 3.08 9.11
C VAL A 274 0.30 4.51 8.60
N LEU A 275 0.74 5.45 9.45
CA LEU A 275 1.07 6.82 9.05
C LEU A 275 2.58 6.96 8.91
N ALA A 276 3.04 7.62 7.84
CA ALA A 276 4.45 7.77 7.53
C ALA A 276 4.75 9.12 6.83
N PRO A 277 6.04 9.50 6.69
CA PRO A 277 6.43 10.67 5.92
C PRO A 277 6.15 10.57 4.42
N ASP A 278 6.06 9.36 3.87
CA ASP A 278 5.68 9.06 2.49
C ASP A 278 4.77 7.85 2.43
N CYS A 279 3.96 7.76 1.37
CA CYS A 279 2.92 6.75 1.26
C CYS A 279 3.48 5.37 0.91
N MET A 280 4.57 5.30 0.15
CA MET A 280 5.28 4.06 -0.14
C MET A 280 5.76 3.37 1.16
N THR A 281 6.30 4.14 2.10
CA THR A 281 6.72 3.63 3.41
C THR A 281 5.51 3.14 4.22
N ALA A 282 4.40 3.89 4.24
CA ALA A 282 3.18 3.47 4.92
C ALA A 282 2.63 2.14 4.36
N ASP A 283 2.55 2.00 3.04
CA ASP A 283 2.00 0.83 2.32
C ASP A 283 2.83 -0.43 2.62
N GLY A 284 4.15 -0.36 2.48
CA GLY A 284 5.04 -1.50 2.77
C GLY A 284 4.97 -1.96 4.23
N TYR A 285 4.98 -1.04 5.20
CA TYR A 285 4.86 -1.42 6.61
C TYR A 285 3.47 -1.92 6.98
N ALA A 286 2.40 -1.36 6.41
CA ALA A 286 1.04 -1.87 6.64
C ALA A 286 0.95 -3.35 6.23
N THR A 287 1.52 -3.72 5.08
CA THR A 287 1.60 -5.13 4.65
C THR A 287 2.47 -5.97 5.59
N ALA A 288 3.64 -5.47 6.01
CA ALA A 288 4.50 -6.19 6.97
C ALA A 288 3.78 -6.50 8.29
N LEU A 289 3.02 -5.54 8.82
CA LEU A 289 2.24 -5.73 10.04
C LEU A 289 1.16 -6.80 9.87
N MET A 290 0.50 -6.85 8.70
CA MET A 290 -0.50 -7.90 8.41
C MET A 290 0.12 -9.30 8.40
N VAL A 291 1.33 -9.47 7.83
CA VAL A 291 2.04 -10.77 7.83
C VAL A 291 2.51 -11.14 9.23
N LEU A 292 2.95 -10.18 10.06
CA LEU A 292 3.32 -10.40 11.46
C LEU A 292 2.15 -10.90 12.31
N GLY A 293 0.93 -10.52 11.96
CA GLY A 293 -0.28 -10.91 12.67
C GLY A 293 -0.44 -10.25 14.05
N ASP A 294 -1.50 -10.64 14.74
CA ASP A 294 -1.96 -10.03 16.00
C ASP A 294 -0.94 -10.15 17.17
N GLU A 295 -0.11 -11.19 17.19
CA GLU A 295 0.84 -11.41 18.27
C GLU A 295 2.08 -10.46 18.21
N LYS A 296 2.54 -10.10 17.00
CA LYS A 296 3.83 -9.43 16.80
C LYS A 296 3.74 -8.04 16.18
N ALA A 297 2.64 -7.71 15.53
CA ALA A 297 2.52 -6.46 14.79
C ALA A 297 2.70 -5.22 15.68
N LEU A 298 2.07 -5.18 16.86
CA LEU A 298 2.18 -4.05 17.77
C LEU A 298 3.59 -3.91 18.35
N GLU A 299 4.23 -5.01 18.75
CA GLU A 299 5.61 -5.00 19.25
C GLU A 299 6.58 -4.49 18.17
N PHE A 300 6.41 -4.95 16.94
CA PHE A 300 7.21 -4.50 15.80
C PHE A 300 7.01 -3.00 15.54
N ALA A 301 5.76 -2.53 15.49
CA ALA A 301 5.45 -1.12 15.30
C ALA A 301 6.08 -0.25 16.40
N ASP A 302 6.02 -0.68 17.65
CA ASP A 302 6.63 0.02 18.78
C ASP A 302 8.16 0.01 18.74
N ARG A 303 8.78 -1.09 18.28
CA ARG A 303 10.22 -1.24 18.15
C ARG A 303 10.80 -0.29 17.11
N TYR A 304 10.12 -0.16 15.98
CA TYR A 304 10.58 0.67 14.85
C TYR A 304 9.98 2.08 14.84
N GLY A 305 9.20 2.45 15.85
CA GLY A 305 8.60 3.77 15.98
C GLY A 305 7.56 4.07 14.89
N LEU A 306 6.87 3.04 14.37
CA LEU A 306 5.83 3.19 13.37
C LEU A 306 4.56 3.72 14.03
N ALA A 307 3.95 4.75 13.46
CA ALA A 307 2.63 5.22 13.87
C ALA A 307 1.56 4.31 13.26
N ALA A 308 1.15 3.27 13.99
CA ALA A 308 0.26 2.23 13.51
C ALA A 308 -1.00 2.08 14.38
N GLU A 309 -2.17 1.92 13.73
CA GLU A 309 -3.42 1.48 14.31
C GLU A 309 -3.76 0.09 13.75
N LEU A 310 -4.03 -0.85 14.65
CA LEU A 310 -4.37 -2.23 14.35
C LEU A 310 -5.81 -2.50 14.77
N ILE A 311 -6.61 -3.09 13.86
CA ILE A 311 -7.95 -3.53 14.17
C ILE A 311 -7.99 -5.05 14.16
N LEU A 312 -8.33 -5.64 15.32
CA LEU A 312 -8.38 -7.08 15.52
C LEU A 312 -9.83 -7.53 15.66
N ALA A 313 -10.09 -8.78 15.28
CA ALA A 313 -11.36 -9.43 15.58
C ALA A 313 -11.52 -9.59 17.10
N GLY A 314 -12.66 -9.16 17.60
CA GLY A 314 -13.07 -9.28 18.99
C GLY A 314 -14.05 -10.43 19.23
N ASP A 315 -15.05 -10.19 20.03
CA ASP A 315 -16.13 -11.13 20.37
C ASP A 315 -17.52 -10.54 20.06
N ASP A 316 -18.60 -11.28 20.39
CA ASP A 316 -19.98 -10.84 20.13
C ASP A 316 -20.37 -9.54 20.84
N LYS A 317 -19.67 -9.15 21.91
CA LYS A 317 -19.95 -7.92 22.67
C LYS A 317 -19.13 -6.74 22.18
N GLN A 318 -17.92 -7.01 21.72
CA GLN A 318 -17.00 -6.05 21.16
C GLN A 318 -16.38 -6.63 19.89
N PRO A 319 -17.04 -6.46 18.73
CA PRO A 319 -16.63 -7.12 17.50
C PRO A 319 -15.23 -6.72 17.02
N PHE A 320 -14.73 -5.55 17.41
CA PHE A 320 -13.42 -5.07 17.09
C PHE A 320 -12.64 -4.62 18.32
N ILE A 321 -11.35 -4.97 18.36
CA ILE A 321 -10.37 -4.48 19.33
C ILE A 321 -9.39 -3.60 18.57
N ILE A 322 -9.21 -2.36 19.06
CA ILE A 322 -8.30 -1.40 18.43
C ILE A 322 -7.04 -1.30 19.29
N GLU A 323 -5.92 -1.59 18.67
CA GLU A 323 -4.60 -1.42 19.27
C GLU A 323 -3.82 -0.37 18.52
N ARG A 324 -3.05 0.45 19.26
CA ARG A 324 -2.28 1.56 18.67
C ARG A 324 -0.87 1.55 19.22
N SER A 325 0.08 1.74 18.33
CA SER A 325 1.48 1.91 18.72
C SER A 325 1.69 3.19 19.54
N ARG A 326 2.80 3.26 20.26
CA ARG A 326 3.19 4.46 21.02
C ARG A 326 3.34 5.68 20.12
N ALA A 327 3.92 5.49 18.93
CA ALA A 327 4.10 6.57 17.97
C ALA A 327 2.76 7.09 17.44
N PHE A 328 1.78 6.22 17.18
CA PHE A 328 0.44 6.62 16.75
C PHE A 328 -0.24 7.49 17.81
N ARG A 329 -0.26 7.04 19.09
CA ARG A 329 -0.85 7.81 20.19
C ARG A 329 -0.19 9.16 20.42
N ALA A 330 1.11 9.28 20.11
CA ALA A 330 1.83 10.54 20.22
C ALA A 330 1.57 11.50 19.05
N ALA A 331 1.29 10.96 17.87
CA ALA A 331 1.18 11.75 16.63
C ALA A 331 -0.24 12.20 16.31
N VAL A 332 -1.26 11.43 16.75
CA VAL A 332 -2.65 11.63 16.38
C VAL A 332 -3.40 12.25 17.55
N GLN A 333 -3.96 13.46 17.33
CA GLN A 333 -5.02 13.98 18.20
C GLN A 333 -6.32 13.35 17.76
N GLU A 334 -6.93 12.57 18.64
CA GLU A 334 -8.22 11.93 18.36
C GLU A 334 -9.33 12.98 18.26
N GLU A 335 -9.96 13.05 17.09
CA GLU A 335 -11.26 13.66 16.95
C GLU A 335 -12.29 12.53 16.90
N LYS A 336 -13.23 12.52 17.83
CA LYS A 336 -14.33 11.56 17.76
C LYS A 336 -15.21 11.86 16.55
N PRO A 337 -15.68 10.82 15.83
CA PRO A 337 -16.56 10.95 14.67
C PRO A 337 -17.87 11.68 15.00
#